data_31a0821f7c834335a16f4230df57ffd6
#
_entry.id   31a0821f7c834335a16f4230df57ffd6
#
_cell.length_a   1.000
_cell.length_b   1.000
_cell.length_c   1.000
_cell.angle_alpha   90.00
_cell.angle_beta   90.00
_cell.angle_gamma   90.00
#
_symmetry.space_group_name_H-M   'P 1'
#
loop_
_entity.id
_entity.type
_entity.pdbx_description
1 polymer ?
#
loop_
_entity_poly.entity_id
_entity_poly.type
_entity_poly.pdbx_seq_one_letter_code
_entity_poly.pdbx_strand_id
1 'polypeptide(L)'
;MIFFDAPITFVLLAANIVLSTLAFNNDAFMKKNLFIVGPILRRGEYHRLISSGFLHLNLMHLFINMYVLYQIGTTLEINMGSPKYAALYAISLIGGSLWSLMEKKKNLLYSALGASGATSGLIMAYCFLSPTSWFLFPPGPAWFLAIVFFGVTAWLSRKPNQRIGHDAHMGGMLTGGAVMLLFYPFLWANYIKAIEQTFGLG
;
A
#
# COMPACT_ATOMS: atom_id res chain seq x y z
N MET A 1 -18.68 -14.71 -9.85
CA MET A 1 -17.72 -15.68 -9.34
C MET A 1 -16.60 -14.99 -8.57
N ILE A 2 -15.80 -14.10 -9.15
CA ILE A 2 -14.66 -13.44 -8.46
C ILE A 2 -15.01 -12.84 -7.08
N PHE A 3 -16.23 -12.33 -6.88
CA PHE A 3 -16.67 -11.78 -5.60
C PHE A 3 -16.62 -12.82 -4.44
N PHE A 4 -16.97 -14.06 -4.71
CA PHE A 4 -16.95 -15.13 -3.69
C PHE A 4 -15.53 -15.63 -3.41
N ASP A 5 -14.61 -15.47 -4.37
CA ASP A 5 -13.24 -15.93 -4.25
C ASP A 5 -12.32 -14.88 -3.58
N ALA A 6 -12.74 -13.60 -3.55
CA ALA A 6 -11.98 -12.49 -2.99
C ALA A 6 -12.86 -11.51 -2.17
N PRO A 7 -13.64 -11.99 -1.18
CA PRO A 7 -14.62 -11.17 -0.47
C PRO A 7 -14.02 -10.00 0.30
N ILE A 8 -12.83 -10.15 0.89
CA ILE A 8 -12.18 -9.07 1.64
C ILE A 8 -11.76 -7.91 0.72
N THR A 9 -11.27 -8.22 -0.48
CA THR A 9 -10.96 -7.19 -1.48
C THR A 9 -12.18 -6.33 -1.79
N PHE A 10 -13.34 -6.95 -2.00
CA PHE A 10 -14.58 -6.22 -2.29
C PHE A 10 -15.08 -5.42 -1.09
N VAL A 11 -14.95 -5.94 0.13
CA VAL A 11 -15.25 -5.18 1.37
C VAL A 11 -14.34 -3.96 1.48
N LEU A 12 -13.03 -4.10 1.22
CA LEU A 12 -12.07 -2.99 1.24
C LEU A 12 -12.37 -1.96 0.15
N LEU A 13 -12.72 -2.39 -1.08
CA LEU A 13 -13.14 -1.49 -2.15
C LEU A 13 -14.36 -0.68 -1.73
N ALA A 14 -15.41 -1.33 -1.24
CA ALA A 14 -16.63 -0.67 -0.78
C ALA A 14 -16.34 0.33 0.36
N ALA A 15 -15.57 -0.07 1.37
CA ALA A 15 -15.20 0.79 2.49
C ALA A 15 -14.44 2.05 2.02
N ASN A 16 -13.46 1.90 1.14
CA ASN A 16 -12.71 3.03 0.59
C ASN A 16 -13.61 3.98 -0.21
N ILE A 17 -14.48 3.45 -1.08
CA ILE A 17 -15.40 4.26 -1.89
C ILE A 17 -16.37 5.03 -1.00
N VAL A 18 -17.03 4.34 -0.05
CA VAL A 18 -18.03 4.96 0.84
C VAL A 18 -17.40 6.03 1.72
N LEU A 19 -16.29 5.70 2.41
CA LEU A 19 -15.65 6.63 3.33
C LEU A 19 -15.02 7.82 2.62
N SER A 20 -14.46 7.64 1.43
CA SER A 20 -13.95 8.76 0.61
C SER A 20 -15.07 9.66 0.10
N THR A 21 -16.19 9.08 -0.35
CA THR A 21 -17.36 9.86 -0.80
C THR A 21 -17.95 10.69 0.35
N LEU A 22 -18.05 10.10 1.55
CA LEU A 22 -18.45 10.84 2.74
C LEU A 22 -17.48 11.99 3.06
N ALA A 23 -16.19 11.75 2.95
CA ALA A 23 -15.16 12.74 3.22
C ALA A 23 -15.14 13.89 2.18
N PHE A 24 -15.41 13.62 0.91
CA PHE A 24 -15.52 14.66 -0.13
C PHE A 24 -16.68 15.64 0.14
N ASN A 25 -17.72 15.20 0.82
CA ASN A 25 -18.90 15.99 1.13
C ASN A 25 -18.94 16.49 2.58
N ASN A 26 -17.91 16.17 3.39
CA ASN A 26 -17.90 16.52 4.81
C ASN A 26 -16.48 16.82 5.32
N ASP A 27 -16.11 18.10 5.32
CA ASP A 27 -14.80 18.56 5.78
C ASP A 27 -14.51 18.21 7.25
N ALA A 28 -15.50 18.18 8.10
CA ALA A 28 -15.33 17.83 9.51
C ALA A 28 -14.96 16.34 9.65
N PHE A 29 -15.63 15.48 8.89
CA PHE A 29 -15.31 14.06 8.83
C PHE A 29 -13.90 13.83 8.24
N MET A 30 -13.54 14.52 7.15
CA MET A 30 -12.20 14.49 6.57
C MET A 30 -11.14 14.86 7.63
N LYS A 31 -11.25 16.03 8.25
CA LYS A 31 -10.30 16.53 9.25
C LYS A 31 -10.18 15.65 10.49
N LYS A 32 -11.26 15.00 10.92
CA LYS A 32 -11.27 14.08 12.06
C LYS A 32 -10.49 12.79 11.78
N ASN A 33 -10.48 12.30 10.55
CA ASN A 33 -9.94 10.98 10.17
C ASN A 33 -8.62 11.03 9.39
N LEU A 34 -8.22 12.20 8.91
CA LEU A 34 -6.97 12.44 8.21
C LEU A 34 -5.77 12.14 9.11
N PHE A 35 -4.72 11.51 8.58
CA PHE A 35 -3.43 11.40 9.26
C PHE A 35 -2.85 12.80 9.50
N ILE A 36 -2.60 13.14 10.74
CA ILE A 36 -1.92 14.39 11.12
C ILE A 36 -0.99 14.09 12.29
N VAL A 37 0.29 14.41 12.13
CA VAL A 37 1.33 14.09 13.13
C VAL A 37 1.04 14.68 14.51
N GLY A 38 0.65 15.94 14.58
CA GLY A 38 0.39 16.63 15.84
C GLY A 38 -0.69 15.96 16.70
N PRO A 39 -1.91 15.74 16.21
CA PRO A 39 -2.96 15.01 16.92
C PRO A 39 -2.55 13.60 17.33
N ILE A 40 -1.84 12.86 16.47
CA ILE A 40 -1.38 11.51 16.78
C ILE A 40 -0.42 11.53 17.98
N LEU A 41 0.62 12.39 17.95
CA LEU A 41 1.67 12.39 18.97
C LEU A 41 1.27 13.10 20.27
N ARG A 42 0.47 14.18 20.17
CA ARG A 42 0.16 15.04 21.34
C ARG A 42 -1.15 14.67 22.02
N ARG A 43 -2.11 14.09 21.29
CA ARG A 43 -3.45 13.76 21.80
C ARG A 43 -3.78 12.29 21.78
N GLY A 44 -2.85 11.42 21.31
CA GLY A 44 -3.06 9.98 21.23
C GLY A 44 -4.14 9.56 20.21
N GLU A 45 -4.40 10.36 19.17
CA GLU A 45 -5.42 10.06 18.16
C GLU A 45 -4.95 8.97 17.18
N TYR A 46 -4.58 7.79 17.72
CA TYR A 46 -3.98 6.68 16.94
C TYR A 46 -4.91 6.07 15.88
N HIS A 47 -6.24 6.27 15.99
CA HIS A 47 -7.19 5.86 14.97
C HIS A 47 -6.82 6.42 13.59
N ARG A 48 -6.16 7.58 13.53
CA ARG A 48 -5.70 8.24 12.31
C ARG A 48 -4.69 7.43 11.49
N LEU A 49 -3.97 6.51 12.15
CA LEU A 49 -3.03 5.58 11.47
C LEU A 49 -3.76 4.59 10.56
N ILE A 50 -5.04 4.35 10.83
CA ILE A 50 -5.88 3.42 10.07
C ILE A 50 -6.91 4.19 9.24
N SER A 51 -7.66 5.11 9.86
CA SER A 51 -8.77 5.81 9.21
C SER A 51 -8.35 6.61 7.98
N SER A 52 -7.16 7.22 8.02
CA SER A 52 -6.63 7.99 6.89
C SER A 52 -6.39 7.15 5.63
N GLY A 53 -6.15 5.85 5.80
CA GLY A 53 -5.96 4.91 4.71
C GLY A 53 -7.23 4.58 3.91
N PHE A 54 -8.40 5.06 4.37
CA PHE A 54 -9.68 4.90 3.68
C PHE A 54 -10.19 6.21 3.06
N LEU A 55 -9.42 7.29 3.20
CA LEU A 55 -9.77 8.61 2.66
C LEU A 55 -8.89 8.94 1.45
N HIS A 56 -9.43 9.67 0.51
CA HIS A 56 -8.69 10.07 -0.69
C HIS A 56 -8.83 11.58 -0.94
N LEU A 57 -7.82 12.17 -1.61
CA LEU A 57 -7.80 13.60 -1.88
C LEU A 57 -8.86 14.01 -2.92
N ASN A 58 -9.04 13.16 -3.94
CA ASN A 58 -9.95 13.39 -5.08
C ASN A 58 -10.29 12.06 -5.75
N LEU A 59 -11.21 12.11 -6.73
CA LEU A 59 -11.69 10.93 -7.45
C LEU A 59 -10.59 10.18 -8.21
N MET A 60 -9.61 10.88 -8.78
CA MET A 60 -8.51 10.24 -9.50
C MET A 60 -7.61 9.46 -8.54
N HIS A 61 -7.31 10.03 -7.36
CA HIS A 61 -6.54 9.36 -6.32
C HIS A 61 -7.27 8.11 -5.80
N LEU A 62 -8.58 8.22 -5.58
CA LEU A 62 -9.43 7.07 -5.23
C LEU A 62 -9.40 6.00 -6.33
N PHE A 63 -9.64 6.40 -7.58
CA PHE A 63 -9.70 5.48 -8.73
C PHE A 63 -8.40 4.67 -8.87
N ILE A 64 -7.23 5.32 -8.84
CA ILE A 64 -5.94 4.63 -8.96
C ILE A 64 -5.75 3.61 -7.84
N ASN A 65 -6.05 3.97 -6.60
CA ASN A 65 -5.93 3.03 -5.47
C ASN A 65 -6.91 1.85 -5.60
N MET A 66 -8.15 2.11 -6.00
CA MET A 66 -9.16 1.05 -6.17
C MET A 66 -8.83 0.15 -7.35
N TYR A 67 -8.27 0.69 -8.42
CA TYR A 67 -7.79 -0.11 -9.55
C TYR A 67 -6.68 -1.09 -9.12
N VAL A 68 -5.67 -0.59 -8.40
CA VAL A 68 -4.59 -1.43 -7.88
C VAL A 68 -5.13 -2.46 -6.87
N LEU A 69 -6.01 -2.03 -5.95
CA LEU A 69 -6.63 -2.90 -4.97
C LEU A 69 -7.44 -4.02 -5.62
N TYR A 70 -8.20 -3.71 -6.67
CA TYR A 70 -8.97 -4.70 -7.42
C TYR A 70 -8.04 -5.68 -8.14
N GLN A 71 -7.11 -5.21 -8.95
CA GLN A 71 -6.27 -6.05 -9.80
C GLN A 71 -5.31 -6.95 -8.99
N ILE A 72 -4.60 -6.35 -8.05
CA ILE A 72 -3.58 -7.04 -7.26
C ILE A 72 -4.21 -7.72 -6.05
N GLY A 73 -5.15 -7.04 -5.38
CA GLY A 73 -5.80 -7.56 -4.18
C GLY A 73 -6.57 -8.85 -4.44
N THR A 74 -7.38 -8.92 -5.51
CA THR A 74 -8.11 -10.14 -5.86
C THR A 74 -7.15 -11.31 -6.12
N THR A 75 -6.07 -11.07 -6.87
CA THR A 75 -5.06 -12.10 -7.15
C THR A 75 -4.40 -12.60 -5.87
N LEU A 76 -3.98 -11.68 -4.98
CA LEU A 76 -3.36 -12.05 -3.72
C LEU A 76 -4.34 -12.81 -2.80
N GLU A 77 -5.58 -12.33 -2.68
CA GLU A 77 -6.57 -12.97 -1.82
C GLU A 77 -6.88 -14.39 -2.26
N ILE A 78 -7.06 -14.63 -3.58
CA ILE A 78 -7.31 -15.96 -4.14
C ILE A 78 -6.13 -16.90 -3.86
N ASN A 79 -4.88 -16.42 -3.98
CA ASN A 79 -3.69 -17.26 -3.82
C ASN A 79 -3.32 -17.53 -2.35
N MET A 80 -3.58 -16.59 -1.43
CA MET A 80 -3.13 -16.74 -0.04
C MET A 80 -4.27 -16.96 0.96
N GLY A 81 -5.53 -16.83 0.52
CA GLY A 81 -6.73 -16.91 1.34
C GLY A 81 -7.02 -15.61 2.10
N SER A 82 -8.30 -15.35 2.33
CA SER A 82 -8.80 -14.10 2.94
C SER A 82 -8.15 -13.72 4.27
N PRO A 83 -7.89 -14.63 5.24
CA PRO A 83 -7.28 -14.23 6.50
C PRO A 83 -5.86 -13.69 6.36
N LYS A 84 -5.01 -14.35 5.57
CA LYS A 84 -3.62 -13.90 5.35
C LYS A 84 -3.60 -12.60 4.53
N TYR A 85 -4.46 -12.49 3.53
CA TYR A 85 -4.61 -11.28 2.72
C TYR A 85 -5.06 -10.08 3.58
N ALA A 86 -6.07 -10.25 4.44
CA ALA A 86 -6.52 -9.21 5.35
C ALA A 86 -5.40 -8.75 6.29
N ALA A 87 -4.61 -9.68 6.83
CA ALA A 87 -3.44 -9.37 7.65
C ALA A 87 -2.38 -8.61 6.84
N LEU A 88 -2.07 -9.04 5.62
CA LEU A 88 -1.13 -8.37 4.72
C LEU A 88 -1.56 -6.92 4.46
N TYR A 89 -2.83 -6.68 4.11
CA TYR A 89 -3.37 -5.34 3.87
C TYR A 89 -3.25 -4.46 5.11
N ALA A 90 -3.75 -4.95 6.26
CA ALA A 90 -3.78 -4.20 7.51
C ALA A 90 -2.36 -3.85 8.01
N ILE A 91 -1.43 -4.81 7.98
CA ILE A 91 -0.04 -4.59 8.41
C ILE A 91 0.68 -3.62 7.46
N SER A 92 0.45 -3.72 6.14
CA SER A 92 1.01 -2.79 5.17
C SER A 92 0.48 -1.36 5.37
N LEU A 93 -0.81 -1.20 5.65
CA LEU A 93 -1.43 0.09 5.95
C LEU A 93 -0.83 0.73 7.20
N ILE A 94 -0.79 -0.03 8.30
CA ILE A 94 -0.26 0.43 9.58
C ILE A 94 1.24 0.70 9.47
N GLY A 95 1.99 -0.18 8.84
CA GLY A 95 3.44 -0.03 8.61
C GLY A 95 3.77 1.21 7.80
N GLY A 96 3.01 1.49 6.74
CA GLY A 96 3.12 2.73 5.98
C GLY A 96 2.86 3.98 6.82
N SER A 97 1.78 3.96 7.62
CA SER A 97 1.44 5.07 8.50
C SER A 97 2.47 5.28 9.61
N LEU A 98 2.98 4.21 10.23
CA LEU A 98 4.02 4.29 11.25
C LEU A 98 5.34 4.81 10.69
N TRP A 99 5.72 4.36 9.50
CA TRP A 99 6.91 4.88 8.81
C TRP A 99 6.80 6.39 8.55
N SER A 100 5.65 6.84 8.01
CA SER A 100 5.40 8.28 7.85
C SER A 100 5.45 9.04 9.17
N LEU A 101 4.92 8.47 10.25
CA LEU A 101 4.98 9.09 11.57
C LEU A 101 6.42 9.26 12.07
N MET A 102 7.26 8.24 11.88
CA MET A 102 8.68 8.30 12.27
C MET A 102 9.45 9.35 11.46
N GLU A 103 9.26 9.38 10.16
CA GLU A 103 9.96 10.32 9.26
C GLU A 103 9.50 11.77 9.47
N LYS A 104 8.20 11.98 9.72
CA LYS A 104 7.57 13.30 9.80
C LYS A 104 7.33 13.81 11.23
N LYS A 105 7.78 13.09 12.27
CA LYS A 105 7.52 13.43 13.69
C LYS A 105 7.91 14.85 14.10
N LYS A 106 8.85 15.48 13.41
CA LYS A 106 9.26 16.88 13.65
C LYS A 106 8.30 17.90 13.02
N ASN A 107 7.50 17.52 12.03
CA ASN A 107 6.52 18.39 11.38
C ASN A 107 5.11 18.05 11.86
N LEU A 108 4.67 18.71 12.92
CA LEU A 108 3.38 18.47 13.57
C LEU A 108 2.17 18.79 12.68
N LEU A 109 2.35 19.59 11.62
CA LEU A 109 1.31 19.95 10.66
C LEU A 109 1.28 19.00 9.46
N TYR A 110 2.25 18.10 9.33
CA TYR A 110 2.26 17.13 8.24
C TYR A 110 0.98 16.30 8.26
N SER A 111 0.36 16.20 7.11
CA SER A 111 -0.86 15.42 6.90
C SER A 111 -0.75 14.54 5.66
N ALA A 112 -1.40 13.38 5.71
CA ALA A 112 -1.47 12.42 4.62
C ALA A 112 -2.81 11.68 4.62
N LEU A 113 -3.15 11.07 3.49
CA LEU A 113 -4.33 10.21 3.33
C LEU A 113 -4.18 9.33 2.09
N GLY A 114 -4.93 8.25 2.05
CA GLY A 114 -4.97 7.32 0.92
C GLY A 114 -4.63 5.88 1.29
N ALA A 115 -5.23 4.93 0.58
CA ALA A 115 -4.93 3.51 0.70
C ALA A 115 -3.53 3.14 0.17
N SER A 116 -2.78 4.12 -0.37
CA SER A 116 -1.56 3.87 -1.14
C SER A 116 -0.42 3.24 -0.33
N GLY A 117 -0.38 3.41 1.00
CA GLY A 117 0.53 2.63 1.85
C GLY A 117 0.23 1.13 1.79
N ALA A 118 -1.04 0.76 1.97
CA ALA A 118 -1.47 -0.64 1.85
C ALA A 118 -1.28 -1.18 0.43
N THR A 119 -1.73 -0.45 -0.60
CA THR A 119 -1.62 -0.91 -2.00
C THR A 119 -0.17 -1.05 -2.45
N SER A 120 0.76 -0.21 -1.95
CA SER A 120 2.20 -0.39 -2.18
C SER A 120 2.74 -1.68 -1.57
N GLY A 121 2.25 -2.05 -0.36
CA GLY A 121 2.56 -3.34 0.26
C GLY A 121 2.02 -4.52 -0.55
N LEU A 122 0.79 -4.41 -1.08
CA LEU A 122 0.21 -5.43 -1.98
C LEU A 122 1.02 -5.56 -3.28
N ILE A 123 1.47 -4.45 -3.88
CA ILE A 123 2.33 -4.48 -5.06
C ILE A 123 3.61 -5.26 -4.76
N MET A 124 4.28 -4.96 -3.65
CA MET A 124 5.51 -5.67 -3.26
C MET A 124 5.25 -7.17 -3.02
N ALA A 125 4.17 -7.52 -2.32
CA ALA A 125 3.78 -8.91 -2.09
C ALA A 125 3.49 -9.66 -3.40
N TYR A 126 2.82 -9.00 -4.35
CA TYR A 126 2.55 -9.56 -5.67
C TYR A 126 3.85 -9.79 -6.46
N CYS A 127 4.81 -8.87 -6.38
CA CYS A 127 6.10 -9.04 -7.05
C CYS A 127 6.89 -10.24 -6.51
N PHE A 128 6.75 -10.59 -5.23
CA PHE A 128 7.29 -11.84 -4.68
C PHE A 128 6.51 -13.08 -5.14
N LEU A 129 5.18 -12.99 -5.21
CA LEU A 129 4.32 -14.10 -5.64
C LEU A 129 4.55 -14.46 -7.11
N SER A 130 4.66 -13.46 -7.97
CA SER A 130 4.71 -13.61 -9.42
C SER A 130 5.79 -12.72 -10.04
N PRO A 131 7.08 -12.96 -9.75
CA PRO A 131 8.17 -12.06 -10.12
C PRO A 131 8.36 -11.88 -11.64
N THR A 132 8.01 -12.88 -12.44
CA THR A 132 8.12 -12.85 -13.92
C THR A 132 6.89 -12.29 -14.61
N SER A 133 5.80 -12.01 -13.89
CA SER A 133 4.60 -11.39 -14.46
C SER A 133 4.94 -10.07 -15.13
N TRP A 134 4.40 -9.86 -16.34
CA TRP A 134 4.67 -8.66 -17.12
C TRP A 134 3.59 -7.61 -16.88
N PHE A 135 4.00 -6.41 -16.47
CA PHE A 135 3.13 -5.24 -16.40
C PHE A 135 3.15 -4.49 -17.73
N LEU A 136 1.98 -4.00 -18.15
CA LEU A 136 1.86 -3.20 -19.36
C LEU A 136 2.20 -1.72 -19.11
N PHE A 137 1.93 -1.21 -17.89
CA PHE A 137 2.19 0.17 -17.57
C PHE A 137 2.55 0.35 -16.07
N PRO A 138 3.78 0.80 -15.77
CA PRO A 138 4.92 0.90 -16.70
C PRO A 138 5.30 -0.49 -17.22
N PRO A 139 5.83 -0.61 -18.44
CA PRO A 139 6.17 -1.92 -19.01
C PRO A 139 7.37 -2.55 -18.30
N GLY A 140 7.26 -3.85 -18.00
CA GLY A 140 8.37 -4.59 -17.40
C GLY A 140 7.93 -5.76 -16.52
N PRO A 141 8.87 -6.65 -16.19
CA PRO A 141 8.61 -7.76 -15.28
C PRO A 141 8.46 -7.24 -13.84
N ALA A 142 7.61 -7.91 -13.06
CA ALA A 142 7.25 -7.50 -11.69
C ALA A 142 8.49 -7.33 -10.79
N TRP A 143 9.48 -8.21 -10.87
CA TRP A 143 10.71 -8.12 -10.09
C TRP A 143 11.45 -6.79 -10.31
N PHE A 144 11.55 -6.34 -11.57
CA PHE A 144 12.23 -5.10 -11.94
C PHE A 144 11.44 -3.87 -11.47
N LEU A 145 10.12 -3.88 -11.70
CA LEU A 145 9.25 -2.78 -11.30
C LEU A 145 9.20 -2.61 -9.77
N ALA A 146 9.30 -3.69 -8.99
CA ALA A 146 9.41 -3.61 -7.55
C ALA A 146 10.67 -2.83 -7.11
N ILE A 147 11.82 -3.13 -7.71
CA ILE A 147 13.09 -2.43 -7.43
C ILE A 147 12.98 -0.96 -7.83
N VAL A 148 12.49 -0.68 -9.03
CA VAL A 148 12.33 0.69 -9.54
C VAL A 148 11.35 1.49 -8.68
N PHE A 149 10.18 0.92 -8.36
CA PHE A 149 9.17 1.59 -7.54
C PHE A 149 9.70 1.88 -6.14
N PHE A 150 10.40 0.92 -5.52
CA PHE A 150 11.05 1.15 -4.23
C PHE A 150 12.11 2.25 -4.30
N GLY A 151 13.02 2.19 -5.27
CA GLY A 151 14.08 3.17 -5.46
C GLY A 151 13.56 4.59 -5.72
N VAL A 152 12.57 4.72 -6.62
CA VAL A 152 11.93 6.01 -6.92
C VAL A 152 11.20 6.56 -5.69
N THR A 153 10.47 5.72 -4.98
CA THR A 153 9.76 6.10 -3.75
C THR A 153 10.75 6.55 -2.66
N ALA A 154 11.85 5.81 -2.45
CA ALA A 154 12.89 6.17 -1.49
C ALA A 154 13.63 7.47 -1.85
N TRP A 155 13.81 7.75 -3.13
CA TRP A 155 14.41 9.00 -3.60
C TRP A 155 13.44 10.18 -3.42
N LEU A 156 12.16 10.00 -3.79
CA LEU A 156 11.15 11.04 -3.67
C LEU A 156 10.82 11.35 -2.20
N SER A 157 10.82 10.37 -1.29
CA SER A 157 10.54 10.59 0.14
C SER A 157 11.50 11.59 0.80
N ARG A 158 12.73 11.72 0.25
CA ARG A 158 13.76 12.64 0.75
C ARG A 158 13.59 14.08 0.24
N LYS A 159 12.74 14.32 -0.77
CA LYS A 159 12.53 15.67 -1.31
C LYS A 159 11.58 16.48 -0.43
N PRO A 160 11.84 17.79 -0.23
CA PRO A 160 10.93 18.67 0.49
C PRO A 160 9.63 18.88 -0.31
N ASN A 161 8.57 19.28 0.38
CA ASN A 161 7.29 19.72 -0.20
C ASN A 161 6.58 18.71 -1.12
N GLN A 162 6.71 17.42 -0.83
CA GLN A 162 5.99 16.39 -1.58
C GLN A 162 4.50 16.42 -1.23
N ARG A 163 3.64 16.37 -2.27
CA ARG A 163 2.17 16.24 -2.13
C ARG A 163 1.73 14.79 -1.97
N ILE A 164 2.60 13.83 -2.31
CA ILE A 164 2.35 12.38 -2.25
C ILE A 164 3.10 11.84 -1.03
N GLY A 165 2.44 10.97 -0.26
CA GLY A 165 3.03 10.33 0.93
C GLY A 165 4.02 9.21 0.59
N HIS A 166 5.14 9.54 -0.07
CA HIS A 166 6.16 8.55 -0.45
C HIS A 166 6.72 7.77 0.74
N ASP A 167 6.73 8.39 1.93
CA ASP A 167 7.12 7.72 3.17
C ASP A 167 6.17 6.55 3.48
N ALA A 168 4.85 6.77 3.34
CA ALA A 168 3.84 5.72 3.56
C ALA A 168 3.98 4.59 2.54
N HIS A 169 4.29 4.91 1.27
CA HIS A 169 4.54 3.90 0.25
C HIS A 169 5.74 3.03 0.62
N MET A 170 6.85 3.64 0.99
CA MET A 170 8.06 2.91 1.39
C MET A 170 7.82 2.00 2.59
N GLY A 171 7.20 2.53 3.65
CA GLY A 171 6.82 1.74 4.83
C GLY A 171 5.89 0.59 4.49
N GLY A 172 4.88 0.84 3.64
CA GLY A 172 3.96 -0.17 3.14
C GLY A 172 4.65 -1.28 2.34
N MET A 173 5.55 -0.92 1.41
CA MET A 173 6.33 -1.89 0.63
C MET A 173 7.20 -2.78 1.51
N LEU A 174 7.92 -2.19 2.46
CA LEU A 174 8.79 -2.93 3.38
C LEU A 174 7.99 -3.91 4.25
N THR A 175 6.91 -3.43 4.86
CA THR A 175 6.07 -4.28 5.74
C THR A 175 5.29 -5.31 4.95
N GLY A 176 4.73 -4.98 3.79
CA GLY A 176 4.02 -5.91 2.92
C GLY A 176 4.94 -7.00 2.37
N GLY A 177 6.13 -6.64 1.91
CA GLY A 177 7.15 -7.60 1.49
C GLY A 177 7.59 -8.52 2.63
N ALA A 178 7.86 -7.96 3.82
CA ALA A 178 8.23 -8.74 4.99
C ALA A 178 7.13 -9.73 5.42
N VAL A 179 5.87 -9.30 5.44
CA VAL A 179 4.72 -10.17 5.75
C VAL A 179 4.59 -11.30 4.72
N MET A 180 4.75 -10.98 3.44
CA MET A 180 4.68 -11.99 2.39
C MET A 180 5.76 -13.04 2.54
N LEU A 181 7.00 -12.64 2.81
CA LEU A 181 8.12 -13.56 3.03
C LEU A 181 7.99 -14.33 4.36
N LEU A 182 7.35 -13.74 5.38
CA LEU A 182 7.05 -14.46 6.63
C LEU A 182 6.04 -15.59 6.40
N PHE A 183 5.01 -15.34 5.59
CA PHE A 183 4.01 -16.38 5.28
C PHE A 183 4.52 -17.41 4.28
N TYR A 184 5.43 -17.02 3.38
CA TYR A 184 5.91 -17.84 2.27
C TYR A 184 7.43 -17.64 2.06
N PRO A 185 8.29 -18.14 2.95
CA PRO A 185 9.75 -17.88 2.88
C PRO A 185 10.42 -18.33 1.58
N PHE A 186 9.88 -19.36 0.93
CA PHE A 186 10.39 -19.89 -0.33
C PHE A 186 10.30 -18.89 -1.50
N LEU A 187 9.43 -17.88 -1.41
CA LEU A 187 9.27 -16.88 -2.46
C LEU A 187 10.53 -16.02 -2.66
N TRP A 188 11.37 -15.89 -1.62
CA TRP A 188 12.65 -15.21 -1.78
C TRP A 188 13.55 -15.91 -2.80
N ALA A 189 13.70 -17.24 -2.68
CA ALA A 189 14.49 -18.02 -3.62
C ALA A 189 13.91 -17.95 -5.04
N ASN A 190 12.59 -18.01 -5.18
CA ASN A 190 11.91 -17.89 -6.48
C ASN A 190 12.13 -16.51 -7.11
N TYR A 191 12.13 -15.44 -6.29
CA TYR A 191 12.38 -14.08 -6.75
C TYR A 191 13.81 -13.93 -7.28
N ILE A 192 14.81 -14.42 -6.55
CA ILE A 192 16.21 -14.40 -7.00
C ILE A 192 16.37 -15.21 -8.30
N LYS A 193 15.81 -16.43 -8.36
CA LYS A 193 15.85 -17.26 -9.56
C LYS A 193 15.24 -16.58 -10.78
N ALA A 194 14.16 -15.84 -10.62
CA ALA A 194 13.53 -15.08 -11.69
C ALA A 194 14.46 -13.98 -12.25
N ILE A 195 15.23 -13.34 -11.38
CA ILE A 195 16.25 -12.36 -11.79
C ILE A 195 17.39 -13.05 -12.55
N GLU A 196 17.94 -14.14 -12.02
CA GLU A 196 19.02 -14.91 -12.66
C GLU A 196 18.64 -15.37 -14.05
N GLN A 197 17.43 -15.95 -14.22
CA GLN A 197 16.91 -16.37 -15.52
C GLN A 197 16.80 -15.21 -16.52
N THR A 198 16.42 -14.01 -16.06
CA THR A 198 16.33 -12.85 -16.95
C THR A 198 17.68 -12.44 -17.55
N PHE A 199 18.77 -12.68 -16.82
CA PHE A 199 20.13 -12.37 -17.25
C PHE A 199 20.90 -13.59 -17.80
N GLY A 200 20.26 -14.75 -17.90
CA GLY A 200 20.91 -15.97 -18.39
C GLY A 200 21.97 -16.52 -17.44
N LEU A 201 21.83 -16.27 -16.13
CA LEU A 201 22.78 -16.67 -15.08
C LEU A 201 22.39 -17.98 -14.37
N GLY A 202 21.31 -18.63 -14.81
CA GLY A 202 20.75 -19.84 -14.19
C GLY A 202 20.57 -21.01 -15.11
#